data_527cc242ad212d38f36d8b8967df8288
#
_entry.id   527cc242ad212d38f36d8b8967df8288
#
_cell.length_a   1.000
_cell.length_b   1.000
_cell.length_c   1.000
_cell.angle_alpha   90.00
_cell.angle_beta   90.00
_cell.angle_gamma   90.00
#
_symmetry.space_group_name_H-M   'P 1'
#
loop_
_entity.id
_entity.type
_entity.pdbx_description
1 polymer ?
#
loop_
_entity_poly.entity_id
_entity_poly.type
_entity_poly.pdbx_seq_one_letter_code
_entity_poly.pdbx_strand_id
1 'polypeptide(L)'
;MSLISTLARLEAVRTGRAQPTATVRHRHLSERPLVLVPLTTAGEAGAPLGALVGTDRDAPRLLVVPQPRDRDLRFAFLAELADVVLPYIDTFADDVEAAERNETDPETGKRVKVEVELCADAPQLIVPSRPGIELVRLLGRSMRFRRTAEQDPETPHPAPPHVPLLGRWLTHFGERARVPGSALLLALTEVLGRHWATGQSSLEDQHLGALLAWIDPPDGVPGAEAALDAELRRDAQGQLVCPPAGPATDPAFDNKLLAPAIERYDRARTALAAAEDGLEADDRLGELTAAEREIRALVESRTRPTWDAVWHGLDLLRALPEGAHAVDRWTRDRWSFTGHRDRITAGEPPQPRRDDAVTAANKLATREREQARLDAQEALDDPLVMAGRRLAGEAFAGEVTDVVMSYSEGKSPRPRPLVTVRTDDRPHLGERVKVFRSLGGKPQSAEFVGHEEDGALVVLRVVDKMGRGKEPDVGSVPEKGDRICFTLFEHEQRGGAKLPDQEDTPWTHGGPPGEEIAVQESADPVTEEDVL
;
A
#
# COMPACT_ATOMS: atom_id res chain seq x y z
N MET A 1 -19.07 -0.74 -6.52
CA MET A 1 -18.55 -1.00 -7.89
C MET A 1 -19.07 0.10 -8.80
N SER A 2 -18.23 0.69 -9.64
CA SER A 2 -18.67 1.67 -10.64
C SER A 2 -19.32 0.96 -11.84
N LEU A 3 -20.11 1.70 -12.64
CA LEU A 3 -20.70 1.16 -13.86
C LEU A 3 -19.61 0.65 -14.82
N ILE A 4 -18.51 1.39 -14.96
CA ILE A 4 -17.37 0.99 -15.81
C ILE A 4 -16.76 -0.34 -15.34
N SER A 5 -16.50 -0.52 -14.04
CA SER A 5 -15.96 -1.77 -13.54
C SER A 5 -16.91 -2.96 -13.73
N THR A 6 -18.23 -2.73 -13.67
CA THR A 6 -19.23 -3.76 -13.94
C THR A 6 -19.23 -4.13 -15.43
N LEU A 7 -19.22 -3.14 -16.32
CA LEU A 7 -19.15 -3.38 -17.76
C LEU A 7 -17.84 -4.06 -18.17
N ALA A 8 -16.71 -3.65 -17.60
CA ALA A 8 -15.42 -4.27 -17.86
C ALA A 8 -15.42 -5.76 -17.44
N ARG A 9 -16.02 -6.11 -16.29
CA ARG A 9 -16.16 -7.51 -15.87
C ARG A 9 -17.06 -8.33 -16.81
N LEU A 10 -18.19 -7.77 -17.24
CA LEU A 10 -19.05 -8.43 -18.22
C LEU A 10 -18.32 -8.65 -19.54
N GLU A 11 -17.56 -7.67 -20.00
CA GLU A 11 -16.76 -7.78 -21.22
C GLU A 11 -15.63 -8.80 -21.06
N ALA A 12 -14.99 -8.86 -19.87
CA ALA A 12 -13.98 -9.88 -19.56
C ALA A 12 -14.56 -11.30 -19.70
N VAL A 13 -15.76 -11.54 -19.15
CA VAL A 13 -16.46 -12.83 -19.30
C VAL A 13 -16.75 -13.12 -20.76
N ARG A 14 -17.24 -12.11 -21.53
CA ARG A 14 -17.60 -12.28 -22.94
C ARG A 14 -16.40 -12.57 -23.82
N THR A 15 -15.27 -11.92 -23.58
CA THR A 15 -14.06 -12.03 -24.40
C THR A 15 -13.11 -13.12 -23.93
N GLY A 16 -13.32 -13.65 -22.69
CA GLY A 16 -12.42 -14.60 -22.08
C GLY A 16 -11.06 -14.00 -21.69
N ARG A 17 -10.98 -12.68 -21.51
CA ARG A 17 -9.74 -11.97 -21.16
C ARG A 17 -10.05 -10.77 -20.25
N ALA A 18 -9.18 -10.51 -19.29
CA ALA A 18 -9.32 -9.34 -18.41
C ALA A 18 -9.35 -8.05 -19.22
N GLN A 19 -10.16 -7.11 -18.77
CA GLN A 19 -10.31 -5.80 -19.40
C GLN A 19 -9.57 -4.73 -18.59
N PRO A 20 -8.86 -3.79 -19.24
CA PRO A 20 -8.21 -2.70 -18.54
C PRO A 20 -9.26 -1.79 -17.88
N THR A 21 -9.01 -1.42 -16.64
CA THR A 21 -9.78 -0.44 -15.87
C THR A 21 -8.97 0.83 -15.62
N ALA A 22 -7.70 0.82 -16.00
CA ALA A 22 -6.79 1.94 -15.95
C ALA A 22 -5.89 1.96 -17.19
N THR A 23 -5.54 3.14 -17.67
CA THR A 23 -4.63 3.35 -18.81
C THR A 23 -3.20 3.70 -18.37
N VAL A 24 -3.04 4.08 -17.10
CA VAL A 24 -1.76 4.44 -16.49
C VAL A 24 -1.59 3.71 -15.17
N ARG A 25 -0.36 3.53 -14.75
CA ARG A 25 -0.02 2.97 -13.44
C ARG A 25 -0.20 4.04 -12.36
N HIS A 26 -1.09 3.78 -11.40
CA HIS A 26 -1.39 4.70 -10.31
C HIS A 26 -0.49 4.54 -9.07
N ARG A 27 0.45 3.62 -9.09
CA ARG A 27 1.43 3.41 -8.02
C ARG A 27 2.84 3.52 -8.59
N HIS A 28 3.72 4.16 -7.83
CA HIS A 28 5.15 4.10 -8.13
C HIS A 28 5.63 2.66 -8.00
N LEU A 29 6.45 2.21 -8.93
CA LEU A 29 7.18 0.95 -8.86
C LEU A 29 8.67 1.24 -8.97
N SER A 30 9.39 0.92 -7.92
CA SER A 30 10.85 0.99 -7.89
C SER A 30 11.45 0.09 -8.98
N GLU A 31 12.59 0.49 -9.53
CA GLU A 31 13.37 -0.38 -10.42
C GLU A 31 13.91 -1.61 -9.68
N ARG A 32 14.20 -1.46 -8.40
CA ARG A 32 14.74 -2.52 -7.53
C ARG A 32 13.87 -2.71 -6.27
N PRO A 33 12.62 -3.17 -6.40
CA PRO A 33 11.78 -3.44 -5.24
C PRO A 33 12.31 -4.68 -4.49
N LEU A 34 12.17 -4.70 -3.18
CA LEU A 34 12.39 -5.91 -2.40
C LEU A 34 11.12 -6.76 -2.41
N VAL A 35 11.14 -7.85 -3.14
CA VAL A 35 10.04 -8.83 -3.15
C VAL A 35 10.19 -9.75 -1.95
N LEU A 36 9.10 -9.95 -1.21
CA LEU A 36 9.00 -10.86 -0.07
C LEU A 36 7.80 -11.78 -0.28
N VAL A 37 8.06 -13.06 -0.47
CA VAL A 37 7.05 -14.13 -0.55
C VAL A 37 7.13 -14.94 0.73
N PRO A 38 6.39 -14.58 1.78
CA PRO A 38 6.43 -15.26 3.06
C PRO A 38 5.55 -16.50 3.05
N LEU A 39 5.87 -17.47 3.90
CA LEU A 39 5.12 -18.70 4.11
C LEU A 39 4.94 -18.96 5.60
N THR A 40 3.71 -19.34 5.99
CA THR A 40 3.34 -19.81 7.33
C THR A 40 2.59 -21.13 7.22
N THR A 41 2.47 -21.87 8.30
CA THR A 41 1.60 -23.05 8.32
C THR A 41 0.12 -22.64 8.30
N ALA A 42 -0.76 -23.53 7.83
CA ALA A 42 -2.20 -23.26 7.76
C ALA A 42 -2.84 -23.00 9.12
N GLY A 43 -2.31 -23.60 10.18
CA GLY A 43 -2.88 -23.51 11.53
C GLY A 43 -2.29 -22.40 12.41
N GLU A 44 -1.18 -21.78 12.02
CA GLU A 44 -0.43 -20.83 12.87
C GLU A 44 0.03 -19.62 12.04
N ALA A 45 -0.90 -18.68 11.84
CA ALA A 45 -0.69 -17.50 10.99
C ALA A 45 0.48 -16.60 11.43
N GLY A 46 0.86 -16.63 12.71
CA GLY A 46 1.96 -15.85 13.27
C GLY A 46 3.32 -16.56 13.26
N ALA A 47 3.38 -17.86 12.94
CA ALA A 47 4.61 -18.63 12.95
C ALA A 47 5.20 -18.73 11.54
N PRO A 48 6.30 -18.05 11.22
CA PRO A 48 6.93 -18.16 9.92
C PRO A 48 7.47 -19.59 9.71
N LEU A 49 7.16 -20.14 8.54
CA LEU A 49 7.73 -21.39 8.03
C LEU A 49 8.92 -21.11 7.11
N GLY A 50 8.88 -20.01 6.41
CA GLY A 50 9.96 -19.57 5.54
C GLY A 50 9.58 -18.39 4.66
N ALA A 51 10.48 -17.98 3.79
CA ALA A 51 10.25 -16.94 2.79
C ALA A 51 11.23 -17.05 1.63
N LEU A 52 10.79 -16.64 0.42
CA LEU A 52 11.71 -16.15 -0.62
C LEU A 52 11.77 -14.63 -0.54
N VAL A 53 12.98 -14.09 -0.56
CA VAL A 53 13.21 -12.64 -0.46
C VAL A 53 14.38 -12.21 -1.34
N GLY A 54 14.25 -11.05 -1.99
CA GLY A 54 15.33 -10.47 -2.78
C GLY A 54 14.87 -9.37 -3.73
N THR A 55 15.83 -8.70 -4.34
CA THR A 55 15.63 -7.64 -5.34
C THR A 55 15.90 -8.11 -6.77
N ASP A 56 16.37 -9.35 -6.92
CA ASP A 56 16.69 -9.97 -8.20
C ASP A 56 15.82 -11.21 -8.40
N ARG A 57 15.14 -11.27 -9.55
CA ARG A 57 14.26 -12.37 -9.95
C ARG A 57 14.98 -13.72 -9.93
N ASP A 58 16.23 -13.74 -10.42
CA ASP A 58 16.97 -14.96 -10.66
C ASP A 58 17.79 -15.42 -9.45
N ALA A 59 17.96 -14.54 -8.44
CA ALA A 59 18.78 -14.79 -7.27
C ALA A 59 18.05 -14.50 -5.93
N PRO A 60 16.86 -15.09 -5.68
CA PRO A 60 16.21 -14.94 -4.39
C PRO A 60 16.93 -15.70 -3.29
N ARG A 61 16.90 -15.17 -2.07
CA ARG A 61 17.35 -15.88 -0.87
C ARG A 61 16.18 -16.65 -0.27
N LEU A 62 16.35 -17.97 -0.08
CA LEU A 62 15.40 -18.82 0.62
C LEU A 62 15.74 -18.86 2.10
N LEU A 63 14.81 -18.42 2.94
CA LEU A 63 14.85 -18.48 4.40
C LEU A 63 13.88 -19.57 4.86
N VAL A 64 14.25 -20.38 5.86
CA VAL A 64 13.44 -21.52 6.31
C VAL A 64 13.49 -21.66 7.82
N VAL A 65 12.36 -21.99 8.43
CA VAL A 65 12.22 -22.39 9.83
C VAL A 65 11.94 -23.89 9.87
N PRO A 66 12.93 -24.75 10.17
CA PRO A 66 12.74 -26.21 10.15
C PRO A 66 11.70 -26.73 11.15
N GLN A 67 11.51 -26.02 12.28
CA GLN A 67 10.48 -26.29 13.27
C GLN A 67 9.76 -24.97 13.62
N PRO A 68 8.59 -24.67 13.01
CA PRO A 68 7.87 -23.39 13.21
C PRO A 68 7.44 -23.13 14.66
N ARG A 69 7.34 -24.15 15.51
CA ARG A 69 7.00 -24.00 16.94
C ARG A 69 8.21 -23.73 17.80
N ASP A 70 9.42 -23.89 17.31
CA ASP A 70 10.65 -23.58 18.01
C ASP A 70 10.96 -22.08 17.92
N ARG A 71 10.93 -21.39 19.07
CA ARG A 71 11.15 -19.94 19.12
C ARG A 71 12.55 -19.55 18.67
N ASP A 72 13.57 -20.30 19.01
CA ASP A 72 14.97 -19.95 18.70
C ASP A 72 15.21 -20.06 17.19
N LEU A 73 14.59 -21.05 16.52
CA LEU A 73 14.62 -21.17 15.07
C LEU A 73 13.83 -20.05 14.38
N ARG A 74 12.72 -19.60 14.96
CA ARG A 74 12.01 -18.41 14.45
C ARG A 74 12.87 -17.16 14.59
N PHE A 75 13.56 -16.98 15.73
CA PHE A 75 14.48 -15.85 15.89
C PHE A 75 15.67 -15.92 14.94
N ALA A 76 16.20 -17.12 14.66
CA ALA A 76 17.24 -17.29 13.64
C ALA A 76 16.73 -16.84 12.24
N PHE A 77 15.53 -17.27 11.84
CA PHE A 77 14.90 -16.80 10.62
C PHE A 77 14.72 -15.27 10.58
N LEU A 78 14.29 -14.66 11.69
CA LEU A 78 14.11 -13.21 11.77
C LEU A 78 15.45 -12.46 11.70
N ALA A 79 16.51 -13.03 12.23
CA ALA A 79 17.87 -12.51 12.07
C ALA A 79 18.33 -12.58 10.60
N GLU A 80 18.14 -13.73 9.94
CA GLU A 80 18.44 -13.87 8.52
C GLU A 80 17.60 -12.92 7.64
N LEU A 81 16.34 -12.69 8.00
CA LEU A 81 15.48 -11.70 7.32
C LEU A 81 16.00 -10.28 7.54
N ALA A 82 16.46 -9.95 8.75
CA ALA A 82 17.09 -8.66 9.05
C ALA A 82 18.35 -8.44 8.21
N ASP A 83 19.18 -9.47 8.02
CA ASP A 83 20.40 -9.43 7.19
C ASP A 83 20.11 -9.18 5.70
N VAL A 84 18.87 -9.36 5.24
CA VAL A 84 18.46 -9.01 3.87
C VAL A 84 17.79 -7.64 3.82
N VAL A 85 16.84 -7.40 4.73
CA VAL A 85 15.97 -6.21 4.69
C VAL A 85 16.71 -4.96 5.11
N LEU A 86 17.51 -5.00 6.18
CA LEU A 86 18.18 -3.82 6.71
C LEU A 86 19.24 -3.27 5.74
N PRO A 87 20.16 -4.07 5.18
CA PRO A 87 21.10 -3.56 4.19
C PRO A 87 20.41 -3.00 2.94
N TYR A 88 19.28 -3.58 2.51
CA TYR A 88 18.48 -3.01 1.42
C TYR A 88 17.94 -1.63 1.78
N ILE A 89 17.41 -1.45 2.98
CA ILE A 89 16.92 -0.14 3.48
C ILE A 89 18.07 0.86 3.53
N ASP A 90 19.23 0.45 4.03
CA ASP A 90 20.40 1.32 4.18
C ASP A 90 20.93 1.86 2.85
N THR A 91 20.70 1.14 1.73
CA THR A 91 21.07 1.66 0.39
C THR A 91 20.32 2.94 0.00
N PHE A 92 19.22 3.27 0.67
CA PHE A 92 18.43 4.49 0.43
C PHE A 92 18.65 5.56 1.51
N ALA A 93 19.30 5.23 2.61
CA ALA A 93 19.39 6.09 3.79
C ALA A 93 20.44 7.21 3.60
N ASP A 94 21.52 6.93 2.88
CA ASP A 94 22.69 7.82 2.75
C ASP A 94 22.64 8.74 1.53
N ASP A 95 21.82 8.41 0.51
CA ASP A 95 21.65 9.26 -0.66
C ASP A 95 20.56 10.31 -0.39
N VAL A 96 20.99 11.57 -0.18
CA VAL A 96 20.11 12.66 0.23
C VAL A 96 20.24 13.87 -0.69
N GLU A 97 19.15 14.60 -0.86
CA GLU A 97 19.06 15.87 -1.56
C GLU A 97 18.55 16.99 -0.63
N ALA A 98 18.94 18.23 -0.92
CA ALA A 98 18.41 19.39 -0.20
C ALA A 98 16.94 19.61 -0.57
N ALA A 99 16.07 19.76 0.43
CA ALA A 99 14.65 20.00 0.24
C ALA A 99 14.13 21.06 1.23
N GLU A 100 13.07 21.78 0.85
CA GLU A 100 12.43 22.76 1.72
C GLU A 100 11.19 22.15 2.38
N ARG A 101 11.07 22.29 3.69
CA ARG A 101 9.88 21.93 4.46
C ARG A 101 9.32 23.16 5.16
N ASN A 102 7.97 23.32 5.11
CA ASN A 102 7.30 24.34 5.90
C ASN A 102 7.10 23.84 7.33
N GLU A 103 7.72 24.49 8.29
CA GLU A 103 7.53 24.24 9.71
C GLU A 103 6.84 25.42 10.38
N THR A 104 6.15 25.15 11.49
CA THR A 104 5.60 26.22 12.32
C THR A 104 6.64 26.55 13.39
N ASP A 105 7.17 27.75 13.35
CA ASP A 105 8.06 28.27 14.37
C ASP A 105 7.35 28.26 15.73
N PRO A 106 7.88 27.54 16.72
CA PRO A 106 7.20 27.39 18.02
C PRO A 106 7.08 28.70 18.81
N GLU A 107 7.96 29.68 18.58
CA GLU A 107 7.94 30.96 19.28
C GLU A 107 6.97 31.96 18.63
N THR A 108 6.92 31.99 17.31
CA THR A 108 6.15 33.00 16.57
C THR A 108 4.83 32.50 16.01
N GLY A 109 4.61 31.16 16.00
CA GLY A 109 3.44 30.53 15.35
C GLY A 109 3.40 30.69 13.83
N LYS A 110 4.43 31.26 13.22
CA LYS A 110 4.49 31.50 11.77
C LYS A 110 5.07 30.31 11.03
N ARG A 111 4.56 30.09 9.81
CA ARG A 111 5.18 29.13 8.91
C ARG A 111 6.48 29.68 8.35
N VAL A 112 7.55 28.98 8.60
CA VAL A 112 8.90 29.25 8.05
C VAL A 112 9.30 28.09 7.16
N LYS A 113 10.07 28.39 6.11
CA LYS A 113 10.69 27.38 5.29
C LYS A 113 12.03 26.99 5.93
N VAL A 114 12.19 25.72 6.18
CA VAL A 114 13.43 25.15 6.72
C VAL A 114 14.02 24.26 5.65
N GLU A 115 15.31 24.43 5.40
CA GLU A 115 16.07 23.55 4.52
C GLU A 115 16.42 22.28 5.31
N VAL A 116 16.10 21.12 4.74
CA VAL A 116 16.29 19.81 5.35
C VAL A 116 16.81 18.81 4.31
N GLU A 117 17.40 17.72 4.78
CA GLU A 117 17.76 16.59 3.92
C GLU A 117 16.54 15.71 3.67
N LEU A 118 16.36 15.30 2.41
CA LEU A 118 15.38 14.34 1.97
C LEU A 118 16.09 13.19 1.26
N CYS A 119 15.84 11.94 1.64
CA CYS A 119 16.39 10.81 0.90
C CYS A 119 15.98 10.88 -0.58
N ALA A 120 16.94 10.71 -1.48
CA ALA A 120 16.73 10.83 -2.93
C ALA A 120 15.74 9.81 -3.47
N ASP A 121 15.62 8.63 -2.81
CA ASP A 121 14.64 7.60 -3.08
C ASP A 121 14.22 6.92 -1.76
N ALA A 122 13.37 5.88 -1.84
CA ALA A 122 12.90 5.13 -0.67
C ALA A 122 12.80 3.62 -0.99
N PRO A 123 12.98 2.76 0.01
CA PRO A 123 12.81 1.31 -0.15
C PRO A 123 11.35 0.95 -0.40
N GLN A 124 11.11 0.01 -1.31
CA GLN A 124 9.79 -0.51 -1.62
C GLN A 124 9.73 -2.02 -1.38
N LEU A 125 8.76 -2.48 -0.58
CA LEU A 125 8.47 -3.88 -0.36
C LEU A 125 7.25 -4.31 -1.18
N ILE A 126 7.36 -5.46 -1.85
CA ILE A 126 6.26 -6.07 -2.60
C ILE A 126 5.95 -7.44 -2.00
N VAL A 127 4.71 -7.67 -1.62
CA VAL A 127 4.20 -8.99 -1.20
C VAL A 127 3.14 -9.48 -2.21
N PRO A 128 2.93 -10.80 -2.33
CA PRO A 128 2.00 -11.34 -3.32
C PRO A 128 0.56 -10.86 -3.16
N SER A 129 0.06 -10.80 -1.93
CA SER A 129 -1.34 -10.50 -1.63
C SER A 129 -1.49 -9.78 -0.28
N ARG A 130 -2.69 -9.28 0.01
CA ARG A 130 -2.99 -8.55 1.26
C ARG A 130 -2.65 -9.31 2.55
N PRO A 131 -2.89 -10.62 2.69
CA PRO A 131 -2.42 -11.36 3.87
C PRO A 131 -0.92 -11.27 4.12
N GLY A 132 -0.11 -11.09 3.07
CA GLY A 132 1.33 -10.80 3.21
C GLY A 132 1.61 -9.46 3.90
N ILE A 133 0.81 -8.42 3.64
CA ILE A 133 0.89 -7.14 4.37
C ILE A 133 0.57 -7.35 5.86
N GLU A 134 -0.47 -8.12 6.16
CA GLU A 134 -0.86 -8.38 7.56
C GLU A 134 0.22 -9.17 8.31
N LEU A 135 0.88 -10.13 7.64
CA LEU A 135 2.02 -10.83 8.24
C LEU A 135 3.21 -9.88 8.49
N VAL A 136 3.56 -9.01 7.54
CA VAL A 136 4.61 -7.99 7.74
C VAL A 136 4.30 -7.11 8.95
N ARG A 137 3.04 -6.69 9.11
CA ARG A 137 2.57 -5.91 10.26
C ARG A 137 2.67 -6.69 11.57
N LEU A 138 2.25 -7.95 11.57
CA LEU A 138 2.32 -8.83 12.73
C LEU A 138 3.77 -9.00 13.19
N LEU A 139 4.68 -9.36 12.27
CA LEU A 139 6.11 -9.49 12.55
C LEU A 139 6.70 -8.18 13.10
N GLY A 140 6.40 -7.04 12.46
CA GLY A 140 6.86 -5.74 12.92
C GLY A 140 6.44 -5.44 14.36
N ARG A 141 5.16 -5.64 14.67
CA ARG A 141 4.60 -5.38 16.01
C ARG A 141 5.15 -6.31 17.08
N SER A 142 5.37 -7.57 16.76
CA SER A 142 5.90 -8.56 17.69
C SER A 142 7.38 -8.36 18.04
N MET A 143 8.17 -7.78 17.13
CA MET A 143 9.63 -7.65 17.28
C MET A 143 10.08 -6.31 17.86
N ARG A 144 9.41 -5.18 17.56
CA ARG A 144 9.92 -3.83 17.82
C ARG A 144 10.19 -3.49 19.29
N PHE A 145 9.60 -4.23 20.23
CA PHE A 145 9.80 -4.08 21.67
C PHE A 145 10.66 -5.19 22.29
N ARG A 146 11.14 -6.15 21.50
CA ARG A 146 12.03 -7.18 22.02
C ARG A 146 13.37 -6.55 22.41
N ARG A 147 13.95 -7.06 23.48
CA ARG A 147 15.27 -6.63 23.96
C ARG A 147 16.34 -7.62 23.53
N THR A 148 17.50 -7.12 23.21
CA THR A 148 18.69 -7.93 22.94
C THR A 148 19.44 -8.19 24.25
N ALA A 149 20.32 -9.19 24.28
CA ALA A 149 21.18 -9.49 25.43
C ALA A 149 22.10 -8.31 25.79
N GLU A 150 22.46 -7.46 24.83
CA GLU A 150 23.27 -6.26 25.03
C GLU A 150 22.47 -5.16 25.74
N GLN A 151 21.18 -4.99 25.37
CA GLN A 151 20.29 -3.99 25.97
C GLN A 151 19.81 -4.38 27.38
N ASP A 152 19.62 -5.66 27.59
CA ASP A 152 19.15 -6.21 28.86
C ASP A 152 19.67 -7.65 29.05
N PRO A 153 20.81 -7.80 29.73
CA PRO A 153 21.44 -9.12 29.97
C PRO A 153 20.58 -10.10 30.79
N GLU A 154 19.61 -9.59 31.57
CA GLU A 154 18.71 -10.40 32.38
C GLU A 154 17.42 -10.79 31.67
N THR A 155 17.22 -10.29 30.43
CA THR A 155 16.02 -10.62 29.64
C THR A 155 15.98 -12.13 29.37
N PRO A 156 14.93 -12.83 29.79
CA PRO A 156 14.74 -14.22 29.40
C PRO A 156 14.51 -14.27 27.88
N HIS A 157 15.35 -15.04 27.18
CA HIS A 157 15.26 -15.22 25.74
C HIS A 157 15.44 -13.93 24.91
N PRO A 158 16.63 -13.33 24.95
CA PRO A 158 16.91 -12.09 24.22
C PRO A 158 16.74 -12.29 22.70
N ALA A 159 16.26 -11.27 22.03
CA ALA A 159 16.21 -11.27 20.57
C ALA A 159 17.61 -11.10 19.96
N PRO A 160 17.86 -11.65 18.75
CA PRO A 160 19.09 -11.35 18.01
C PRO A 160 19.27 -9.83 17.78
N PRO A 161 20.50 -9.32 17.63
CA PRO A 161 20.80 -7.88 17.69
C PRO A 161 19.97 -7.00 16.75
N HIS A 162 19.73 -7.43 15.51
CA HIS A 162 19.05 -6.62 14.49
C HIS A 162 17.53 -6.84 14.42
N VAL A 163 16.98 -7.82 15.13
CA VAL A 163 15.56 -8.16 15.09
C VAL A 163 14.65 -7.03 15.59
N PRO A 164 14.95 -6.32 16.69
CA PRO A 164 14.12 -5.18 17.11
C PRO A 164 14.11 -4.03 16.09
N LEU A 165 15.24 -3.76 15.44
CA LEU A 165 15.35 -2.73 14.40
C LEU A 165 14.53 -3.13 13.16
N LEU A 166 14.63 -4.38 12.71
CA LEU A 166 13.76 -4.92 11.66
C LEU A 166 12.28 -4.73 12.04
N GLY A 167 11.91 -5.01 13.29
CA GLY A 167 10.56 -4.81 13.82
C GLY A 167 10.06 -3.38 13.69
N ARG A 168 10.90 -2.38 13.95
CA ARG A 168 10.58 -0.96 13.77
C ARG A 168 10.30 -0.62 12.31
N TRP A 169 11.13 -1.09 11.38
CA TRP A 169 10.96 -0.88 9.95
C TRP A 169 9.71 -1.57 9.40
N LEU A 170 9.49 -2.86 9.72
CA LEU A 170 8.30 -3.58 9.27
C LEU A 170 7.02 -2.96 9.82
N THR A 171 7.05 -2.42 11.05
CA THR A 171 5.93 -1.64 11.59
C THR A 171 5.68 -0.38 10.77
N HIS A 172 6.72 0.36 10.41
CA HIS A 172 6.59 1.55 9.57
C HIS A 172 5.98 1.22 8.19
N PHE A 173 6.51 0.22 7.49
CA PHE A 173 5.96 -0.23 6.21
C PHE A 173 4.49 -0.64 6.35
N GLY A 174 4.16 -1.41 7.38
CA GLY A 174 2.79 -1.84 7.65
C GLY A 174 1.82 -0.68 7.95
N GLU A 175 2.27 0.36 8.65
CA GLU A 175 1.46 1.57 8.86
C GLU A 175 1.33 2.38 7.56
N ARG A 176 2.37 2.45 6.73
CA ARG A 176 2.31 3.12 5.43
C ARG A 176 1.39 2.41 4.43
N ALA A 177 1.32 1.09 4.44
CA ALA A 177 0.38 0.32 3.62
C ALA A 177 -1.10 0.69 3.88
N ARG A 178 -1.41 1.27 5.05
CA ARG A 178 -2.76 1.76 5.42
C ARG A 178 -3.04 3.17 4.91
N VAL A 179 -2.04 3.87 4.39
CA VAL A 179 -2.19 5.24 3.86
C VAL A 179 -2.50 5.16 2.38
N PRO A 180 -3.68 5.63 1.94
CA PRO A 180 -4.04 5.63 0.54
C PRO A 180 -3.01 6.33 -0.33
N GLY A 181 -2.62 5.69 -1.42
CA GLY A 181 -1.61 6.23 -2.34
C GLY A 181 -0.17 5.89 -2.02
N SER A 182 0.16 5.42 -0.80
CA SER A 182 1.50 4.96 -0.47
C SER A 182 1.90 3.73 -1.29
N ALA A 183 3.16 3.68 -1.67
CA ALA A 183 3.77 2.59 -2.42
C ALA A 183 4.95 1.92 -1.69
N LEU A 184 5.20 2.25 -0.41
CA LEU A 184 6.31 1.65 0.37
C LEU A 184 6.11 0.15 0.65
N LEU A 185 4.86 -0.30 0.79
CA LEU A 185 4.52 -1.72 0.91
C LEU A 185 3.25 -2.00 0.10
N LEU A 186 3.36 -2.83 -0.93
CA LEU A 186 2.30 -3.15 -1.86
C LEU A 186 1.97 -4.64 -1.86
N ALA A 187 0.68 -4.97 -1.95
CA ALA A 187 0.18 -6.29 -2.31
C ALA A 187 -0.08 -6.35 -3.81
N LEU A 188 0.58 -7.26 -4.51
CA LEU A 188 0.53 -7.30 -5.98
C LEU A 188 -0.88 -7.57 -6.51
N THR A 189 -1.63 -8.50 -5.90
CA THR A 189 -3.03 -8.78 -6.31
C THR A 189 -3.91 -7.53 -6.21
N GLU A 190 -3.72 -6.67 -5.20
CA GLU A 190 -4.47 -5.42 -5.07
C GLU A 190 -4.10 -4.40 -6.14
N VAL A 191 -2.81 -4.31 -6.49
CA VAL A 191 -2.35 -3.39 -7.54
C VAL A 191 -2.85 -3.86 -8.91
N LEU A 192 -2.71 -5.13 -9.24
CA LEU A 192 -3.21 -5.70 -10.49
C LEU A 192 -4.74 -5.55 -10.61
N GLY A 193 -5.50 -5.88 -9.56
CA GLY A 193 -6.96 -5.77 -9.54
C GLY A 193 -7.50 -4.34 -9.64
N ARG A 194 -6.66 -3.30 -9.48
CA ARG A 194 -7.02 -1.92 -9.79
C ARG A 194 -6.86 -1.56 -11.25
N HIS A 195 -6.01 -2.28 -11.99
CA HIS A 195 -5.69 -1.99 -13.39
C HIS A 195 -6.44 -2.88 -14.37
N TRP A 196 -6.89 -4.07 -13.91
CA TRP A 196 -7.61 -5.03 -14.73
C TRP A 196 -8.85 -5.55 -14.01
N ALA A 197 -9.95 -5.62 -14.75
CA ALA A 197 -11.16 -6.31 -14.33
C ALA A 197 -11.19 -7.71 -14.94
N THR A 198 -11.33 -8.72 -14.12
CA THR A 198 -11.50 -10.12 -14.50
C THR A 198 -12.97 -10.51 -14.55
N GLY A 199 -13.27 -11.71 -15.06
CA GLY A 199 -14.61 -12.29 -14.98
C GLY A 199 -14.94 -12.95 -13.65
N GLN A 200 -13.98 -13.01 -12.71
CA GLN A 200 -14.13 -13.68 -11.43
C GLN A 200 -14.41 -12.70 -10.27
N SER A 201 -14.74 -13.20 -9.10
CA SER A 201 -14.99 -12.38 -7.91
C SER A 201 -13.69 -11.76 -7.38
N SER A 202 -13.81 -10.72 -6.54
CA SER A 202 -12.65 -10.11 -5.89
C SER A 202 -11.97 -11.03 -4.87
N LEU A 203 -12.63 -12.10 -4.41
CA LEU A 203 -12.01 -13.12 -3.58
C LEU A 203 -11.13 -14.05 -4.41
N GLU A 204 -11.61 -14.50 -5.57
CA GLU A 204 -10.84 -15.30 -6.53
C GLU A 204 -9.65 -14.50 -7.08
N ASP A 205 -9.78 -13.18 -7.27
CA ASP A 205 -8.69 -12.28 -7.65
C ASP A 205 -7.53 -12.22 -6.62
N GLN A 206 -7.72 -12.73 -5.40
CA GLN A 206 -6.62 -12.88 -4.44
C GLN A 206 -5.70 -14.07 -4.77
N HIS A 207 -6.12 -14.99 -5.62
CA HIS A 207 -5.24 -16.03 -6.15
C HIS A 207 -4.40 -15.44 -7.29
N LEU A 208 -3.14 -15.11 -7.03
CA LEU A 208 -2.29 -14.37 -7.96
C LEU A 208 -2.16 -15.07 -9.33
N GLY A 209 -1.99 -16.40 -9.33
CA GLY A 209 -1.88 -17.18 -10.57
C GLY A 209 -3.16 -17.12 -11.42
N ALA A 210 -4.35 -17.21 -10.79
CA ALA A 210 -5.61 -17.09 -11.49
C ALA A 210 -5.85 -15.68 -12.04
N LEU A 211 -5.51 -14.66 -11.24
CA LEU A 211 -5.58 -13.25 -11.67
C LEU A 211 -4.67 -12.99 -12.89
N LEU A 212 -3.43 -13.48 -12.85
CA LEU A 212 -2.49 -13.35 -13.98
C LEU A 212 -2.98 -14.12 -15.22
N ALA A 213 -3.57 -15.30 -15.03
CA ALA A 213 -4.13 -16.09 -16.12
C ALA A 213 -5.31 -15.39 -16.82
N TRP A 214 -6.07 -14.53 -16.13
CA TRP A 214 -7.05 -13.66 -16.76
C TRP A 214 -6.41 -12.50 -17.52
N ILE A 215 -5.34 -11.89 -16.98
CA ILE A 215 -4.69 -10.70 -17.54
C ILE A 215 -3.87 -11.10 -18.79
N ASP A 216 -3.08 -12.15 -18.65
CA ASP A 216 -2.16 -12.64 -19.68
C ASP A 216 -2.32 -14.17 -19.87
N PRO A 217 -3.46 -14.61 -20.41
CA PRO A 217 -3.72 -16.03 -20.63
C PRO A 217 -2.79 -16.60 -21.72
N PRO A 218 -2.45 -17.90 -21.63
CA PRO A 218 -1.73 -18.58 -22.70
C PRO A 218 -2.43 -18.45 -24.07
N ASP A 219 -1.66 -18.44 -25.14
CA ASP A 219 -2.19 -18.30 -26.50
C ASP A 219 -3.29 -19.32 -26.80
N GLY A 220 -4.45 -18.81 -27.23
CA GLY A 220 -5.61 -19.62 -27.61
C GLY A 220 -6.42 -20.19 -26.43
N VAL A 221 -6.05 -19.90 -25.17
CA VAL A 221 -6.79 -20.34 -23.99
C VAL A 221 -7.59 -19.17 -23.41
N PRO A 222 -8.92 -19.34 -23.18
CA PRO A 222 -9.69 -18.32 -22.47
C PRO A 222 -9.19 -18.11 -21.04
N GLY A 223 -9.17 -16.85 -20.57
CA GLY A 223 -8.71 -16.52 -19.21
C GLY A 223 -9.45 -17.27 -18.11
N ALA A 224 -10.74 -17.52 -18.27
CA ALA A 224 -11.52 -18.33 -17.31
C ALA A 224 -11.01 -19.77 -17.20
N GLU A 225 -10.66 -20.40 -18.32
CA GLU A 225 -10.12 -21.76 -18.35
C GLU A 225 -8.69 -21.79 -17.78
N ALA A 226 -7.85 -20.83 -18.16
CA ALA A 226 -6.50 -20.69 -17.63
C ALA A 226 -6.48 -20.41 -16.12
N ALA A 227 -7.42 -19.59 -15.62
CA ALA A 227 -7.56 -19.30 -14.19
C ALA A 227 -8.01 -20.54 -13.41
N LEU A 228 -8.97 -21.29 -13.93
CA LEU A 228 -9.44 -22.55 -13.32
C LEU A 228 -8.30 -23.59 -13.28
N ASP A 229 -7.48 -23.68 -14.35
CA ASP A 229 -6.30 -24.53 -14.37
C ASP A 229 -5.28 -24.08 -13.30
N ALA A 230 -5.03 -22.78 -13.18
CA ALA A 230 -4.11 -22.24 -12.17
C ALA A 230 -4.56 -22.56 -10.73
N GLU A 231 -5.86 -22.56 -10.45
CA GLU A 231 -6.42 -22.88 -9.14
C GLU A 231 -6.45 -24.37 -8.81
N LEU A 232 -6.69 -25.23 -9.81
CA LEU A 232 -7.00 -26.63 -9.57
C LEU A 232 -5.92 -27.61 -9.97
N ARG A 233 -5.00 -27.20 -10.88
CA ARG A 233 -3.97 -28.12 -11.39
C ARG A 233 -3.06 -28.61 -10.28
N ARG A 234 -2.88 -29.96 -10.25
CA ARG A 234 -2.04 -30.63 -9.28
C ARG A 234 -0.92 -31.40 -9.98
N ASP A 235 0.21 -31.48 -9.26
CA ASP A 235 1.34 -32.31 -9.66
C ASP A 235 1.09 -33.81 -9.42
N ALA A 236 2.07 -34.64 -9.73
CA ALA A 236 2.02 -36.09 -9.53
C ALA A 236 1.89 -36.50 -8.04
N GLN A 237 2.26 -35.61 -7.12
CA GLN A 237 2.15 -35.77 -5.67
C GLN A 237 0.80 -35.26 -5.13
N GLY A 238 -0.09 -34.76 -6.01
CA GLY A 238 -1.40 -34.18 -5.66
C GLY A 238 -1.34 -32.79 -5.06
N GLN A 239 -0.20 -32.09 -5.16
CA GLN A 239 -0.03 -30.74 -4.67
C GLN A 239 -0.40 -29.71 -5.73
N LEU A 240 -0.91 -28.54 -5.33
CA LEU A 240 -1.18 -27.45 -6.26
C LEU A 240 0.10 -27.00 -6.96
N VAL A 241 0.07 -26.93 -8.29
CA VAL A 241 1.17 -26.42 -9.11
C VAL A 241 1.35 -24.93 -8.90
N CYS A 242 0.22 -24.20 -8.79
CA CYS A 242 0.20 -22.80 -8.46
C CYS A 242 -0.49 -22.63 -7.08
N PRO A 243 0.28 -22.48 -5.99
CA PRO A 243 -0.31 -22.31 -4.67
C PRO A 243 -0.97 -20.92 -4.54
N PRO A 244 -1.97 -20.77 -3.64
CA PRO A 244 -2.52 -19.47 -3.32
C PRO A 244 -1.43 -18.48 -2.89
N ALA A 245 -1.57 -17.22 -3.26
CA ALA A 245 -0.59 -16.17 -2.98
C ALA A 245 -0.61 -15.64 -1.52
N GLY A 246 -1.37 -16.27 -0.63
CA GLY A 246 -1.38 -15.96 0.80
C GLY A 246 -0.16 -16.59 1.51
N PRO A 247 0.22 -16.11 2.70
CA PRO A 247 1.33 -16.73 3.44
C PRO A 247 0.99 -18.13 3.97
N ALA A 248 -0.28 -18.43 4.25
CA ALA A 248 -0.69 -19.73 4.79
C ALA A 248 -0.59 -20.84 3.74
N THR A 249 -0.03 -21.98 4.15
CA THR A 249 0.00 -23.22 3.37
C THR A 249 -1.39 -23.87 3.25
N ASP A 250 -1.50 -24.89 2.41
CA ASP A 250 -2.68 -25.77 2.34
C ASP A 250 -2.60 -26.81 3.47
N PRO A 251 -3.68 -27.05 4.26
CA PRO A 251 -3.72 -28.09 5.28
C PRO A 251 -3.38 -29.49 4.77
N ALA A 252 -3.67 -29.81 3.51
CA ALA A 252 -3.28 -31.09 2.93
C ALA A 252 -1.76 -31.22 2.71
N PHE A 253 -1.10 -30.12 2.33
CA PHE A 253 0.35 -30.03 2.26
C PHE A 253 0.97 -30.18 3.65
N ASP A 254 0.46 -29.44 4.64
CA ASP A 254 0.96 -29.50 6.01
C ASP A 254 0.89 -30.91 6.57
N ASN A 255 -0.26 -31.58 6.45
CA ASN A 255 -0.46 -32.89 7.04
C ASN A 255 0.29 -34.02 6.31
N LYS A 256 0.37 -33.96 4.97
CA LYS A 256 0.88 -35.08 4.18
C LYS A 256 2.40 -35.00 3.95
N LEU A 257 2.96 -33.80 3.85
CA LEU A 257 4.36 -33.60 3.48
C LEU A 257 5.16 -32.90 4.58
N LEU A 258 4.66 -31.75 5.07
CA LEU A 258 5.41 -30.91 5.98
C LEU A 258 5.52 -31.55 7.38
N ALA A 259 4.44 -31.98 8.00
CA ALA A 259 4.46 -32.57 9.35
C ALA A 259 5.38 -33.81 9.43
N PRO A 260 5.34 -34.78 8.49
CA PRO A 260 6.30 -35.89 8.50
C PRO A 260 7.77 -35.46 8.33
N ALA A 261 8.02 -34.39 7.57
CA ALA A 261 9.37 -33.84 7.41
C ALA A 261 9.87 -33.17 8.70
N ILE A 262 9.01 -32.39 9.36
CA ILE A 262 9.30 -31.78 10.67
C ILE A 262 9.54 -32.87 11.73
N GLU A 263 8.75 -33.93 11.77
CA GLU A 263 8.96 -35.05 12.69
C GLU A 263 10.31 -35.76 12.46
N ARG A 264 10.75 -35.87 11.20
CA ARG A 264 12.10 -36.40 10.90
C ARG A 264 13.20 -35.47 11.41
N TYR A 265 13.03 -34.17 11.19
CA TYR A 265 13.94 -33.15 11.69
C TYR A 265 14.06 -33.19 13.23
N ASP A 266 12.93 -33.23 13.95
CA ASP A 266 12.92 -33.27 15.41
C ASP A 266 13.58 -34.54 15.94
N ARG A 267 13.35 -35.68 15.32
CA ARG A 267 14.04 -36.94 15.68
C ARG A 267 15.55 -36.88 15.44
N ALA A 268 15.97 -36.37 14.28
CA ALA A 268 17.39 -36.21 13.98
C ALA A 268 18.06 -35.21 14.93
N ARG A 269 17.40 -34.09 15.26
CA ARG A 269 17.90 -33.11 16.24
C ARG A 269 18.05 -33.72 17.63
N THR A 270 17.07 -34.49 18.08
CA THR A 270 17.13 -35.19 19.37
C THR A 270 18.25 -36.23 19.38
N ALA A 271 18.42 -37.00 18.31
CA ALA A 271 19.48 -37.99 18.18
C ALA A 271 20.89 -37.35 18.19
N LEU A 272 21.03 -36.19 17.48
CA LEU A 272 22.29 -35.44 17.51
C LEU A 272 22.61 -34.90 18.93
N ALA A 273 21.61 -34.39 19.65
CA ALA A 273 21.78 -33.89 21.02
C ALA A 273 22.17 -35.02 22.03
N ALA A 274 21.85 -36.26 21.72
CA ALA A 274 22.15 -37.41 22.55
C ALA A 274 23.42 -38.17 22.12
N ALA A 275 24.02 -37.80 20.99
CA ALA A 275 25.22 -38.48 20.46
C ALA A 275 26.48 -38.11 21.24
N GLU A 276 27.37 -39.06 21.44
CA GLU A 276 28.72 -38.79 21.95
C GLU A 276 29.60 -38.17 20.85
N ASP A 277 30.64 -37.45 21.23
CA ASP A 277 31.56 -36.82 20.26
C ASP A 277 32.24 -37.87 19.36
N GLY A 278 32.49 -37.50 18.08
CA GLY A 278 33.20 -38.31 17.12
C GLY A 278 32.33 -38.75 15.92
N LEU A 279 32.63 -39.93 15.33
CA LEU A 279 31.97 -40.44 14.11
C LEU A 279 30.43 -40.54 14.26
N GLU A 280 29.95 -40.86 15.45
CA GLU A 280 28.49 -40.91 15.67
C GLU A 280 27.85 -39.53 15.55
N ALA A 281 28.46 -38.50 16.12
CA ALA A 281 27.98 -37.12 16.01
C ALA A 281 27.99 -36.62 14.56
N ASP A 282 29.03 -37.00 13.77
CA ASP A 282 29.10 -36.65 12.33
C ASP A 282 27.99 -37.32 11.51
N ASP A 283 27.68 -38.59 11.78
CA ASP A 283 26.57 -39.29 11.12
C ASP A 283 25.21 -38.67 11.47
N ARG A 284 24.98 -38.32 12.74
CA ARG A 284 23.74 -37.66 13.20
C ARG A 284 23.60 -36.24 12.63
N LEU A 285 24.68 -35.50 12.51
CA LEU A 285 24.70 -34.21 11.82
C LEU A 285 24.32 -34.35 10.34
N GLY A 286 24.79 -35.41 9.68
CA GLY A 286 24.38 -35.73 8.32
C GLY A 286 22.88 -35.99 8.18
N GLU A 287 22.30 -36.78 9.12
CA GLU A 287 20.86 -37.03 9.17
C GLU A 287 20.04 -35.73 9.40
N LEU A 288 20.46 -34.86 10.32
CA LEU A 288 19.82 -33.58 10.58
C LEU A 288 19.86 -32.67 9.35
N THR A 289 21.04 -32.57 8.71
CA THR A 289 21.20 -31.77 7.49
C THR A 289 20.32 -32.27 6.34
N ALA A 290 20.16 -33.59 6.22
CA ALA A 290 19.29 -34.20 5.21
C ALA A 290 17.80 -33.86 5.49
N ALA A 291 17.37 -33.94 6.75
CA ALA A 291 16.01 -33.60 7.14
C ALA A 291 15.72 -32.10 6.92
N GLU A 292 16.67 -31.23 7.26
CA GLU A 292 16.53 -29.78 6.98
C GLU A 292 16.43 -29.49 5.48
N ARG A 293 17.26 -30.15 4.67
CA ARG A 293 17.22 -29.99 3.20
C ARG A 293 15.86 -30.41 2.62
N GLU A 294 15.24 -31.44 3.17
CA GLU A 294 13.89 -31.85 2.76
C GLU A 294 12.88 -30.74 3.04
N ILE A 295 12.88 -30.14 4.24
CA ILE A 295 11.98 -29.02 4.59
C ILE A 295 12.26 -27.83 3.69
N ARG A 296 13.53 -27.49 3.43
CA ARG A 296 13.90 -26.41 2.50
C ARG A 296 13.31 -26.64 1.11
N ALA A 297 13.40 -27.85 0.57
CA ALA A 297 12.84 -28.18 -0.73
C ALA A 297 11.30 -28.06 -0.75
N LEU A 298 10.63 -28.45 0.33
CA LEU A 298 9.18 -28.29 0.48
C LEU A 298 8.77 -26.81 0.53
N VAL A 299 9.46 -25.97 1.31
CA VAL A 299 9.21 -24.51 1.38
C VAL A 299 9.48 -23.88 0.02
N GLU A 300 10.57 -24.20 -0.64
CA GLU A 300 10.89 -23.68 -1.96
C GLU A 300 9.83 -24.04 -3.00
N SER A 301 9.34 -25.28 -2.98
CA SER A 301 8.27 -25.72 -3.89
C SER A 301 6.98 -24.94 -3.76
N ARG A 302 6.71 -24.34 -2.60
CA ARG A 302 5.50 -23.52 -2.34
C ARG A 302 5.72 -22.04 -2.61
N THR A 303 6.93 -21.54 -2.46
CA THR A 303 7.24 -20.12 -2.61
C THR A 303 7.71 -19.75 -4.03
N ARG A 304 8.41 -20.64 -4.74
CA ARG A 304 8.96 -20.37 -6.07
C ARG A 304 7.90 -20.04 -7.12
N PRO A 305 6.79 -20.78 -7.28
CA PRO A 305 5.75 -20.41 -8.26
C PRO A 305 5.14 -19.04 -7.99
N THR A 306 4.93 -18.69 -6.71
CA THR A 306 4.43 -17.37 -6.30
C THR A 306 5.46 -16.28 -6.56
N TRP A 307 6.75 -16.55 -6.32
CA TRP A 307 7.86 -15.65 -6.63
C TRP A 307 7.87 -15.28 -8.12
N ASP A 308 7.83 -16.28 -8.98
CA ASP A 308 7.84 -16.08 -10.44
C ASP A 308 6.58 -15.30 -10.89
N ALA A 309 5.42 -15.61 -10.31
CA ALA A 309 4.17 -14.90 -10.55
C ALA A 309 4.23 -13.42 -10.12
N VAL A 310 4.89 -13.10 -8.98
CA VAL A 310 5.08 -11.71 -8.54
C VAL A 310 5.89 -10.92 -9.57
N TRP A 311 7.00 -11.47 -10.04
CA TRP A 311 7.83 -10.79 -11.03
C TRP A 311 7.12 -10.62 -12.37
N HIS A 312 6.35 -11.63 -12.82
CA HIS A 312 5.52 -11.50 -14.02
C HIS A 312 4.48 -10.38 -13.88
N GLY A 313 3.79 -10.31 -12.74
CA GLY A 313 2.84 -9.23 -12.48
C GLY A 313 3.49 -7.84 -12.42
N LEU A 314 4.73 -7.74 -11.90
CA LEU A 314 5.50 -6.49 -11.93
C LEU A 314 5.86 -6.08 -13.37
N ASP A 315 6.21 -7.03 -14.25
CA ASP A 315 6.51 -6.75 -15.65
C ASP A 315 5.28 -6.21 -16.38
N LEU A 316 4.09 -6.79 -16.15
CA LEU A 316 2.83 -6.31 -16.71
C LEU A 316 2.51 -4.87 -16.24
N LEU A 317 2.73 -4.57 -14.96
CA LEU A 317 2.51 -3.21 -14.43
C LEU A 317 3.54 -2.21 -14.96
N ARG A 318 4.79 -2.61 -15.15
CA ARG A 318 5.84 -1.76 -15.73
C ARG A 318 5.61 -1.43 -17.20
N ALA A 319 4.88 -2.26 -17.92
CA ALA A 319 4.46 -1.98 -19.30
C ALA A 319 3.45 -0.82 -19.39
N LEU A 320 2.78 -0.46 -18.29
CA LEU A 320 1.89 0.69 -18.24
C LEU A 320 2.69 1.98 -17.99
N PRO A 321 2.37 3.10 -18.66
CA PRO A 321 2.95 4.39 -18.33
C PRO A 321 2.60 4.80 -16.90
N GLU A 322 3.47 5.54 -16.25
CA GLU A 322 3.21 6.05 -14.90
C GLU A 322 2.27 7.26 -14.93
N GLY A 323 1.28 7.29 -14.04
CA GLY A 323 0.37 8.41 -13.87
C GLY A 323 1.11 9.66 -13.37
N ALA A 324 0.74 10.83 -13.87
CA ALA A 324 1.45 12.09 -13.61
C ALA A 324 1.60 12.43 -12.11
N HIS A 325 0.61 12.08 -11.30
CA HIS A 325 0.66 12.32 -9.85
C HIS A 325 1.27 11.16 -9.03
N ALA A 326 1.72 10.08 -9.65
CA ALA A 326 2.39 9.00 -8.93
C ALA A 326 3.71 9.47 -8.29
N VAL A 327 4.46 10.34 -8.98
CA VAL A 327 5.69 10.98 -8.47
C VAL A 327 5.41 11.82 -7.21
N ASP A 328 4.30 12.57 -7.18
CA ASP A 328 3.93 13.37 -6.01
C ASP A 328 3.64 12.47 -4.78
N ARG A 329 2.98 11.33 -5.03
CA ARG A 329 2.70 10.33 -3.97
C ARG A 329 3.98 9.67 -3.48
N TRP A 330 4.89 9.34 -4.40
CA TRP A 330 6.19 8.79 -4.05
C TRP A 330 7.05 9.78 -3.26
N THR A 331 7.03 11.06 -3.63
CA THR A 331 7.70 12.12 -2.85
C THR A 331 7.21 12.16 -1.39
N ARG A 332 5.90 11.96 -1.14
CA ARG A 332 5.37 11.84 0.24
C ARG A 332 5.84 10.58 0.96
N ASP A 333 6.03 9.50 0.23
CA ASP A 333 6.61 8.27 0.79
C ASP A 333 8.08 8.45 1.13
N ARG A 334 8.85 9.15 0.30
CA ARG A 334 10.24 9.55 0.60
C ARG A 334 10.31 10.39 1.88
N TRP A 335 9.45 11.38 2.05
CA TRP A 335 9.34 12.16 3.30
C TRP A 335 9.03 11.30 4.52
N SER A 336 8.13 10.33 4.37
CA SER A 336 7.78 9.41 5.46
C SER A 336 8.93 8.49 5.83
N PHE A 337 9.65 7.98 4.83
CA PHE A 337 10.86 7.16 5.00
C PHE A 337 11.96 7.95 5.70
N THR A 338 12.32 9.14 5.19
CA THR A 338 13.33 10.03 5.77
C THR A 338 13.02 10.34 7.22
N GLY A 339 11.79 10.77 7.53
CA GLY A 339 11.41 11.07 8.90
C GLY A 339 11.41 9.84 9.83
N HIS A 340 11.22 8.62 9.32
CA HIS A 340 11.35 7.41 10.12
C HIS A 340 12.82 7.03 10.37
N ARG A 341 13.67 7.15 9.34
CA ARG A 341 15.14 7.02 9.44
C ARG A 341 15.68 7.96 10.52
N ASP A 342 15.31 9.23 10.46
CA ASP A 342 15.81 10.26 11.38
C ASP A 342 15.42 9.95 12.83
N ARG A 343 14.19 9.50 13.09
CA ARG A 343 13.74 9.06 14.42
C ARG A 343 14.52 7.85 14.93
N ILE A 344 14.86 6.90 14.04
CA ILE A 344 15.69 5.75 14.42
C ILE A 344 17.10 6.22 14.79
N THR A 345 17.70 7.08 13.97
CA THR A 345 19.05 7.64 14.19
C THR A 345 19.11 8.49 15.46
N ALA A 346 18.05 9.23 15.76
CA ALA A 346 17.92 10.01 16.99
C ALA A 346 17.68 9.14 18.25
N GLY A 347 17.56 7.81 18.11
CA GLY A 347 17.32 6.91 19.24
C GLY A 347 15.92 7.03 19.84
N GLU A 348 14.94 7.59 19.10
CA GLU A 348 13.57 7.67 19.58
C GLU A 348 12.99 6.28 19.88
N PRO A 349 12.06 6.16 20.85
CA PRO A 349 11.44 4.89 21.18
C PRO A 349 10.65 4.30 20.00
N PRO A 350 10.42 2.98 19.98
CA PRO A 350 9.55 2.34 18.97
C PRO A 350 8.13 2.91 19.02
N GLN A 351 7.42 2.80 17.89
CA GLN A 351 6.00 3.18 17.82
C GLN A 351 5.20 2.48 18.92
N PRO A 352 4.31 3.20 19.63
CA PRO A 352 3.52 2.63 20.71
C PRO A 352 2.62 1.48 20.22
N ARG A 353 2.26 0.55 21.10
CA ARG A 353 1.33 -0.56 20.77
C ARG A 353 -0.07 -0.05 20.46
N ARG A 354 -0.51 1.00 21.14
CA ARG A 354 -1.81 1.65 20.99
C ARG A 354 -1.63 3.14 20.80
N ASP A 355 -2.42 3.71 19.93
CA ASP A 355 -2.54 5.16 19.83
C ASP A 355 -3.53 5.66 20.89
N ASP A 356 -3.29 6.83 21.46
CA ASP A 356 -4.32 7.56 22.19
C ASP A 356 -5.45 8.01 21.23
N ALA A 357 -6.57 8.43 21.79
CA ALA A 357 -7.77 8.77 21.01
C ALA A 357 -7.52 9.89 19.99
N VAL A 358 -6.74 10.93 20.37
CA VAL A 358 -6.44 12.08 19.51
C VAL A 358 -5.51 11.65 18.37
N THR A 359 -4.46 10.89 18.67
CA THR A 359 -3.54 10.33 17.67
C THR A 359 -4.28 9.42 16.68
N ALA A 360 -5.17 8.55 17.17
CA ALA A 360 -5.96 7.67 16.34
C ALA A 360 -6.91 8.45 15.40
N ALA A 361 -7.59 9.49 15.92
CA ALA A 361 -8.46 10.36 15.14
C ALA A 361 -7.67 11.14 14.08
N ASN A 362 -6.49 11.67 14.41
CA ASN A 362 -5.59 12.35 13.47
C ASN A 362 -5.12 11.42 12.34
N LYS A 363 -4.76 10.18 12.68
CA LYS A 363 -4.38 9.17 11.69
C LYS A 363 -5.55 8.83 10.75
N LEU A 364 -6.77 8.71 11.29
CA LEU A 364 -7.98 8.48 10.48
C LEU A 364 -8.26 9.65 9.55
N ALA A 365 -8.32 10.87 10.08
CA ALA A 365 -8.55 12.09 9.28
C ALA A 365 -7.47 12.27 8.19
N THR A 366 -6.23 11.87 8.47
CA THR A 366 -5.15 11.88 7.48
C THR A 366 -5.40 10.87 6.36
N ARG A 367 -5.82 9.65 6.70
CA ARG A 367 -6.13 8.61 5.71
C ARG A 367 -7.33 9.00 4.83
N GLU A 368 -8.35 9.60 5.40
CA GLU A 368 -9.51 10.11 4.64
C GLU A 368 -9.09 11.20 3.64
N ARG A 369 -8.24 12.14 4.05
CA ARG A 369 -7.70 13.17 3.16
C ARG A 369 -6.83 12.57 2.04
N GLU A 370 -5.96 11.62 2.38
CA GLU A 370 -5.12 10.94 1.38
C GLU A 370 -5.98 10.09 0.43
N GLN A 371 -7.09 9.50 0.90
CA GLN A 371 -8.03 8.79 0.02
C GLN A 371 -8.69 9.75 -0.98
N ALA A 372 -9.25 10.86 -0.49
CA ALA A 372 -9.88 11.84 -1.38
C ALA A 372 -8.89 12.44 -2.39
N ARG A 373 -7.64 12.69 -1.95
CA ARG A 373 -6.57 13.14 -2.83
C ARG A 373 -6.22 12.09 -3.89
N LEU A 374 -6.08 10.82 -3.48
CA LEU A 374 -5.80 9.71 -4.39
C LEU A 374 -6.90 9.59 -5.44
N ASP A 375 -8.16 9.59 -5.02
CA ASP A 375 -9.32 9.47 -5.91
C ASP A 375 -9.36 10.61 -6.95
N ALA A 376 -9.04 11.83 -6.53
CA ALA A 376 -8.94 12.97 -7.44
C ALA A 376 -7.76 12.82 -8.41
N GLN A 377 -6.58 12.46 -7.93
CA GLN A 377 -5.38 12.31 -8.76
C GLN A 377 -5.52 11.15 -9.76
N GLU A 378 -6.08 10.01 -9.35
CA GLU A 378 -6.35 8.89 -10.26
C GLU A 378 -7.31 9.30 -11.39
N ALA A 379 -8.35 10.08 -11.08
CA ALA A 379 -9.27 10.59 -12.10
C ALA A 379 -8.63 11.63 -13.05
N LEU A 380 -7.71 12.45 -12.55
CA LEU A 380 -7.00 13.44 -13.36
C LEU A 380 -5.94 12.82 -14.26
N ASP A 381 -5.32 11.73 -13.81
CA ASP A 381 -4.28 11.03 -14.56
C ASP A 381 -4.83 10.09 -15.63
N ASP A 382 -6.06 9.57 -15.43
CA ASP A 382 -6.59 8.46 -16.22
C ASP A 382 -7.97 8.77 -16.81
N PRO A 383 -8.07 8.81 -18.16
CA PRO A 383 -9.34 9.03 -18.84
C PRO A 383 -10.43 7.99 -18.54
N LEU A 384 -10.07 6.72 -18.26
CA LEU A 384 -11.04 5.69 -17.89
C LEU A 384 -11.60 5.94 -16.48
N VAL A 385 -10.76 6.32 -15.54
CA VAL A 385 -11.20 6.69 -14.18
C VAL A 385 -12.07 7.94 -14.23
N MET A 386 -11.67 8.97 -15.02
CA MET A 386 -12.45 10.19 -15.20
C MET A 386 -13.81 9.88 -15.87
N ALA A 387 -13.86 8.99 -16.87
CA ALA A 387 -15.12 8.58 -17.47
C ALA A 387 -16.07 7.94 -16.44
N GLY A 388 -15.52 7.17 -15.48
CA GLY A 388 -16.30 6.65 -14.35
C GLY A 388 -16.91 7.74 -13.49
N ARG A 389 -16.15 8.82 -13.20
CA ARG A 389 -16.63 9.98 -12.44
C ARG A 389 -17.71 10.76 -13.20
N ARG A 390 -17.56 10.89 -14.53
CA ARG A 390 -18.58 11.52 -15.38
C ARG A 390 -19.88 10.71 -15.39
N LEU A 391 -19.81 9.39 -15.52
CA LEU A 391 -20.99 8.52 -15.44
C LEU A 391 -21.67 8.54 -14.06
N ALA A 392 -20.90 8.76 -12.99
CA ALA A 392 -21.43 8.92 -11.64
C ALA A 392 -21.98 10.31 -11.34
N GLY A 393 -21.92 11.26 -12.31
CA GLY A 393 -22.36 12.63 -12.10
C GLY A 393 -21.43 13.48 -11.23
N GLU A 394 -20.22 12.99 -10.95
CA GLU A 394 -19.19 13.66 -10.13
C GLU A 394 -18.22 14.52 -10.98
N ALA A 395 -18.33 14.44 -12.29
CA ALA A 395 -17.59 15.25 -13.25
C ALA A 395 -18.43 15.42 -14.54
N PHE A 396 -18.07 16.38 -15.36
CA PHE A 396 -18.63 16.53 -16.71
C PHE A 396 -17.62 17.16 -17.65
N ALA A 397 -17.71 16.81 -18.91
CA ALA A 397 -16.90 17.38 -19.97
C ALA A 397 -17.81 17.93 -21.07
N GLY A 398 -17.37 19.00 -21.71
CA GLY A 398 -18.16 19.60 -22.78
C GLY A 398 -17.39 20.66 -23.55
N GLU A 399 -18.09 21.29 -24.49
CA GLU A 399 -17.58 22.36 -25.31
C GLU A 399 -18.10 23.71 -24.81
N VAL A 400 -17.23 24.69 -24.69
CA VAL A 400 -17.58 26.06 -24.34
C VAL A 400 -18.33 26.70 -25.52
N THR A 401 -19.60 27.02 -25.33
CA THR A 401 -20.45 27.63 -26.35
C THR A 401 -20.45 29.15 -26.27
N ASP A 402 -20.30 29.71 -25.07
CA ASP A 402 -20.28 31.14 -24.85
C ASP A 402 -19.45 31.53 -23.61
N VAL A 403 -18.88 32.75 -23.65
CA VAL A 403 -18.13 33.35 -22.52
C VAL A 403 -18.52 34.82 -22.40
N VAL A 404 -19.17 35.16 -21.29
CA VAL A 404 -19.61 36.54 -21.00
C VAL A 404 -18.77 37.09 -19.84
N MET A 405 -18.00 38.15 -20.11
CA MET A 405 -17.22 38.81 -19.08
C MET A 405 -18.14 39.51 -18.07
N SER A 406 -17.98 39.19 -16.80
CA SER A 406 -18.60 39.88 -15.68
C SER A 406 -17.57 40.16 -14.58
N TYR A 407 -17.92 40.99 -13.63
CA TYR A 407 -17.02 41.44 -12.57
C TYR A 407 -17.70 41.38 -11.20
N SER A 408 -16.92 41.22 -10.16
CA SER A 408 -17.42 41.26 -8.78
C SER A 408 -17.86 42.67 -8.41
N GLU A 409 -18.84 42.77 -7.50
CA GLU A 409 -19.23 44.03 -6.88
C GLU A 409 -18.15 44.56 -5.93
N GLY A 410 -18.02 45.89 -5.80
CA GLY A 410 -17.10 46.52 -4.86
C GLY A 410 -16.15 47.56 -5.47
N LYS A 411 -15.28 48.16 -4.63
CA LYS A 411 -14.37 49.26 -5.02
C LYS A 411 -13.23 48.79 -5.96
N SER A 412 -12.94 47.51 -6.00
CA SER A 412 -11.91 46.89 -6.87
C SER A 412 -12.52 45.68 -7.57
N PRO A 413 -13.26 45.89 -8.67
CA PRO A 413 -13.91 44.82 -9.41
C PRO A 413 -12.87 43.78 -9.90
N ARG A 414 -13.15 42.49 -9.64
CA ARG A 414 -12.36 41.38 -10.13
C ARG A 414 -13.11 40.59 -11.20
N PRO A 415 -12.44 40.05 -12.21
CA PRO A 415 -13.07 39.23 -13.22
C PRO A 415 -13.88 38.06 -12.59
N ARG A 416 -15.07 37.85 -13.12
CA ARG A 416 -16.00 36.76 -12.76
C ARG A 416 -16.74 36.27 -14.00
N PRO A 417 -16.03 35.84 -15.06
CA PRO A 417 -16.67 35.48 -16.31
C PRO A 417 -17.68 34.35 -16.13
N LEU A 418 -18.78 34.45 -16.85
CA LEU A 418 -19.76 33.39 -17.03
C LEU A 418 -19.33 32.55 -18.25
N VAL A 419 -19.21 31.25 -18.06
CA VAL A 419 -18.83 30.27 -19.07
C VAL A 419 -19.98 29.30 -19.25
N THR A 420 -20.50 29.21 -20.47
CA THR A 420 -21.56 28.27 -20.82
C THR A 420 -20.94 27.05 -21.52
N VAL A 421 -21.19 25.87 -20.98
CA VAL A 421 -20.63 24.59 -21.43
C VAL A 421 -21.77 23.69 -21.92
N ARG A 422 -21.71 23.25 -23.18
CA ARG A 422 -22.58 22.21 -23.73
C ARG A 422 -22.05 20.85 -23.36
N THR A 423 -22.86 20.02 -22.71
CA THR A 423 -22.46 18.70 -22.24
C THR A 423 -23.58 17.67 -22.41
N ASP A 424 -23.19 16.43 -22.74
CA ASP A 424 -24.08 15.25 -22.74
C ASP A 424 -24.06 14.54 -21.36
N ASP A 425 -23.13 14.90 -20.47
CA ASP A 425 -23.07 14.37 -19.12
C ASP A 425 -24.17 14.94 -18.23
N ARG A 426 -24.50 14.21 -17.17
CA ARG A 426 -25.53 14.62 -16.20
C ARG A 426 -24.92 14.83 -14.81
N PRO A 427 -24.18 15.92 -14.60
CA PRO A 427 -23.55 16.19 -13.31
C PRO A 427 -24.58 16.49 -12.21
N HIS A 428 -24.30 16.07 -10.99
CA HIS A 428 -25.13 16.33 -9.81
C HIS A 428 -24.92 17.76 -9.29
N LEU A 429 -25.33 18.75 -10.05
CA LEU A 429 -25.17 20.17 -9.70
C LEU A 429 -26.37 20.68 -8.91
N GLY A 430 -26.11 21.19 -7.70
CA GLY A 430 -27.05 21.93 -6.88
C GLY A 430 -26.70 23.43 -6.85
N GLU A 431 -27.57 24.26 -6.25
CA GLU A 431 -27.33 25.70 -6.13
C GLU A 431 -25.95 25.99 -5.48
N ARG A 432 -25.16 26.85 -6.13
CA ARG A 432 -23.85 27.32 -5.65
C ARG A 432 -22.79 26.22 -5.45
N VAL A 433 -22.99 25.04 -5.99
CA VAL A 433 -21.97 24.00 -5.98
C VAL A 433 -20.72 24.52 -6.67
N LYS A 434 -19.56 24.31 -6.04
CA LYS A 434 -18.27 24.60 -6.66
C LYS A 434 -17.84 23.43 -7.52
N VAL A 435 -17.33 23.77 -8.69
CA VAL A 435 -16.70 22.81 -9.62
C VAL A 435 -15.27 23.25 -9.89
N PHE A 436 -14.44 22.33 -10.28
CA PHE A 436 -13.00 22.54 -10.44
C PHE A 436 -12.54 22.04 -11.80
N ARG A 437 -11.64 22.78 -12.45
CA ARG A 437 -10.89 22.33 -13.62
C ARG A 437 -9.38 22.43 -13.38
N SER A 438 -8.61 21.65 -14.09
CA SER A 438 -7.15 21.79 -14.09
C SER A 438 -6.74 22.93 -15.01
N LEU A 439 -5.96 23.88 -14.49
CA LEU A 439 -5.36 24.98 -15.23
C LEU A 439 -3.85 24.98 -14.97
N GLY A 440 -3.06 24.50 -15.96
CA GLY A 440 -1.61 24.37 -15.80
C GLY A 440 -1.23 23.53 -14.58
N GLY A 441 -1.93 22.42 -14.32
CA GLY A 441 -1.72 21.52 -13.17
C GLY A 441 -2.24 22.04 -11.84
N LYS A 442 -2.92 23.22 -11.80
CA LYS A 442 -3.50 23.79 -10.58
C LYS A 442 -5.03 23.84 -10.70
N PRO A 443 -5.76 23.57 -9.60
CA PRO A 443 -7.22 23.66 -9.63
C PRO A 443 -7.67 25.12 -9.79
N GLN A 444 -8.55 25.37 -10.76
CA GLN A 444 -9.32 26.60 -10.88
C GLN A 444 -10.77 26.30 -10.52
N SER A 445 -11.36 27.11 -9.65
CA SER A 445 -12.74 26.92 -9.20
C SER A 445 -13.73 27.78 -9.96
N ALA A 446 -14.91 27.22 -10.19
CA ALA A 446 -16.08 27.92 -10.70
C ALA A 446 -17.32 27.57 -9.85
N GLU A 447 -18.32 28.45 -9.83
CA GLU A 447 -19.59 28.25 -9.16
C GLU A 447 -20.68 27.95 -10.20
N PHE A 448 -21.48 26.94 -9.93
CA PHE A 448 -22.65 26.65 -10.74
C PHE A 448 -23.70 27.77 -10.60
N VAL A 449 -24.18 28.27 -11.75
CA VAL A 449 -25.17 29.35 -11.81
C VAL A 449 -26.53 28.81 -12.21
N GLY A 450 -26.60 27.93 -13.19
CA GLY A 450 -27.85 27.37 -13.67
C GLY A 450 -27.69 26.46 -14.89
N HIS A 451 -28.80 25.88 -15.30
CA HIS A 451 -28.94 25.13 -16.54
C HIS A 451 -29.75 25.89 -17.55
N GLU A 452 -29.43 25.74 -18.83
CA GLU A 452 -30.23 26.21 -19.97
C GLU A 452 -30.50 25.03 -20.93
N GLU A 453 -31.41 25.18 -21.90
CA GLU A 453 -31.77 24.17 -22.89
C GLU A 453 -32.07 22.77 -22.28
N ASP A 454 -32.99 22.71 -21.30
CA ASP A 454 -33.37 21.48 -20.60
C ASP A 454 -32.20 20.69 -19.98
N GLY A 455 -31.14 21.40 -19.57
CA GLY A 455 -29.96 20.79 -18.93
C GLY A 455 -28.79 20.48 -19.86
N ALA A 456 -28.92 20.71 -21.17
CA ALA A 456 -27.83 20.50 -22.12
C ALA A 456 -26.72 21.55 -22.00
N LEU A 457 -27.02 22.71 -21.44
CA LEU A 457 -26.07 23.79 -21.19
C LEU A 457 -25.92 24.02 -19.68
N VAL A 458 -24.67 24.03 -19.24
CA VAL A 458 -24.28 24.33 -17.85
C VAL A 458 -23.62 25.70 -17.81
N VAL A 459 -24.18 26.62 -17.02
CA VAL A 459 -23.63 27.97 -16.83
C VAL A 459 -22.81 28.01 -15.54
N LEU A 460 -21.56 28.40 -15.66
CA LEU A 460 -20.57 28.46 -14.57
C LEU A 460 -20.02 29.87 -14.44
N ARG A 461 -19.77 30.31 -13.19
CA ARG A 461 -19.04 31.55 -12.89
C ARG A 461 -17.65 31.20 -12.41
N VAL A 462 -16.62 31.54 -13.17
CA VAL A 462 -15.21 31.35 -12.73
C VAL A 462 -14.90 32.33 -11.60
N VAL A 463 -14.30 31.84 -10.51
CA VAL A 463 -14.15 32.63 -9.28
C VAL A 463 -12.70 32.86 -8.84
N ASP A 464 -11.74 32.12 -9.37
CA ASP A 464 -10.35 32.28 -8.97
C ASP A 464 -9.33 32.03 -10.13
N LYS A 465 -8.02 32.16 -9.82
CA LYS A 465 -6.91 31.88 -10.74
C LYS A 465 -6.91 32.68 -12.07
N MET A 466 -7.41 33.87 -12.05
CA MET A 466 -7.46 34.77 -13.21
C MET A 466 -6.47 35.96 -13.09
N GLY A 467 -5.52 35.87 -12.16
CA GLY A 467 -4.59 36.99 -11.88
C GLY A 467 -5.13 37.98 -10.85
N ARG A 468 -4.37 39.05 -10.63
CA ARG A 468 -4.71 40.13 -9.66
C ARG A 468 -5.20 41.39 -10.34
N GLY A 469 -5.15 41.48 -11.67
CA GLY A 469 -5.53 42.63 -12.47
C GLY A 469 -7.03 42.76 -12.66
N LYS A 470 -7.44 43.84 -13.37
CA LYS A 470 -8.81 44.03 -13.85
C LYS A 470 -9.14 43.14 -15.05
N GLU A 471 -8.12 42.78 -15.83
CA GLU A 471 -8.22 41.82 -16.95
C GLU A 471 -7.71 40.48 -16.50
N PRO A 472 -8.35 39.37 -16.94
CA PRO A 472 -7.84 38.03 -16.67
C PRO A 472 -6.50 37.79 -17.31
N ASP A 473 -5.64 37.02 -16.66
CA ASP A 473 -4.40 36.53 -17.26
C ASP A 473 -4.72 35.67 -18.50
N VAL A 474 -3.87 35.76 -19.51
CA VAL A 474 -4.03 35.01 -20.77
C VAL A 474 -4.19 33.50 -20.51
N GLY A 475 -5.19 32.86 -21.09
CA GLY A 475 -5.49 31.44 -20.93
C GLY A 475 -6.17 31.06 -19.60
N SER A 476 -6.38 32.03 -18.68
CA SER A 476 -7.04 31.73 -17.39
C SER A 476 -8.57 31.61 -17.50
N VAL A 477 -9.15 32.16 -18.56
CA VAL A 477 -10.57 32.01 -18.90
C VAL A 477 -10.68 31.10 -20.13
N PRO A 478 -11.60 30.12 -20.14
CA PRO A 478 -11.82 29.30 -21.33
C PRO A 478 -12.31 30.16 -22.49
N GLU A 479 -11.98 29.74 -23.71
CA GLU A 479 -12.45 30.40 -24.93
C GLU A 479 -13.59 29.58 -25.57
N LYS A 480 -14.41 30.23 -26.40
CA LYS A 480 -15.46 29.57 -27.15
C LYS A 480 -14.86 28.52 -28.09
N GLY A 481 -15.37 27.29 -28.02
CA GLY A 481 -14.88 26.12 -28.76
C GLY A 481 -13.92 25.24 -27.95
N ASP A 482 -13.46 25.70 -26.77
CA ASP A 482 -12.60 24.87 -25.92
C ASP A 482 -13.37 23.63 -25.43
N ARG A 483 -12.69 22.49 -25.43
CA ARG A 483 -13.16 21.30 -24.73
C ARG A 483 -12.55 21.24 -23.34
N ILE A 484 -13.42 21.27 -22.33
CA ILE A 484 -13.03 21.34 -20.93
C ILE A 484 -13.74 20.27 -20.09
N CYS A 485 -13.08 19.86 -19.01
CA CYS A 485 -13.66 18.97 -18.01
C CYS A 485 -13.68 19.68 -16.66
N PHE A 486 -14.83 19.62 -16.00
CA PHE A 486 -15.02 20.06 -14.62
C PHE A 486 -15.35 18.87 -13.72
N THR A 487 -14.86 18.94 -12.48
CA THR A 487 -15.14 17.95 -11.43
C THR A 487 -15.91 18.61 -10.29
N LEU A 488 -16.72 17.84 -9.57
CA LEU A 488 -17.39 18.27 -8.35
C LEU A 488 -16.51 18.04 -7.10
N PHE A 489 -15.42 17.31 -7.26
CA PHE A 489 -14.42 17.08 -6.21
C PHE A 489 -13.22 18.02 -6.36
N GLU A 490 -12.64 18.41 -5.23
CA GLU A 490 -11.42 19.23 -5.20
C GLU A 490 -10.21 18.42 -5.66
N HIS A 491 -9.37 19.00 -6.53
CA HIS A 491 -8.12 18.34 -6.98
C HIS A 491 -7.06 18.33 -5.88
N GLU A 492 -7.05 19.34 -5.02
CA GLU A 492 -6.20 19.44 -3.84
C GLU A 492 -7.09 19.83 -2.65
N GLN A 493 -7.25 18.94 -1.71
CA GLN A 493 -7.93 19.28 -0.48
C GLN A 493 -7.12 20.30 0.32
N ARG A 494 -7.68 21.48 0.52
CA ARG A 494 -7.12 22.56 1.32
C ARG A 494 -7.77 22.56 2.70
N GLY A 495 -6.98 22.19 3.69
CA GLY A 495 -7.45 22.10 5.07
C GLY A 495 -8.15 20.77 5.35
N GLY A 496 -8.29 20.43 6.59
CA GLY A 496 -9.10 19.32 7.10
C GLY A 496 -9.94 19.84 8.26
N ALA A 497 -10.88 19.05 8.73
CA ALA A 497 -11.53 19.34 10.00
C ALA A 497 -10.45 19.55 11.06
N LYS A 498 -10.47 20.69 11.72
CA LYS A 498 -9.60 20.92 12.87
C LYS A 498 -10.14 20.02 13.98
N LEU A 499 -9.36 19.00 14.33
CA LEU A 499 -9.71 18.16 15.46
C LEU A 499 -9.64 19.01 16.74
N PRO A 500 -10.52 18.75 17.71
CA PRO A 500 -10.48 19.44 18.99
C PRO A 500 -9.14 19.15 19.69
N ASP A 501 -8.67 20.07 20.49
CA ASP A 501 -7.50 19.85 21.32
C ASP A 501 -7.79 18.76 22.34
N GLN A 502 -6.73 18.13 22.89
CA GLN A 502 -6.88 17.01 23.81
C GLN A 502 -7.75 17.39 25.04
N GLU A 503 -7.66 18.63 25.49
CA GLU A 503 -8.41 19.18 26.61
C GLU A 503 -9.92 19.30 26.33
N ASP A 504 -10.31 19.47 25.07
CA ASP A 504 -11.70 19.63 24.62
C ASP A 504 -12.35 18.30 24.16
N THR A 505 -11.60 17.19 24.20
CA THR A 505 -12.09 15.91 23.67
C THR A 505 -12.91 15.18 24.72
N PRO A 506 -14.19 14.82 24.43
CA PRO A 506 -14.98 13.99 25.33
C PRO A 506 -14.32 12.61 25.47
N TRP A 507 -13.94 12.26 26.68
CA TRP A 507 -13.23 11.03 26.96
C TRP A 507 -14.16 9.82 26.91
N THR A 508 -13.87 8.89 26.03
CA THR A 508 -14.55 7.60 25.98
C THR A 508 -13.89 6.56 26.91
N HIS A 509 -12.66 6.85 27.40
CA HIS A 509 -11.86 5.95 28.23
C HIS A 509 -11.14 6.78 29.30
N GLY A 510 -11.54 6.69 30.56
CA GLY A 510 -10.79 7.21 31.69
C GLY A 510 -11.23 8.56 32.27
N GLY A 511 -12.33 9.16 31.83
CA GLY A 511 -12.87 10.41 32.40
C GLY A 511 -12.23 11.70 31.85
N PRO A 512 -12.74 12.88 32.24
CA PRO A 512 -12.22 14.18 31.78
C PRO A 512 -10.79 14.42 32.29
N PRO A 513 -9.96 15.21 31.54
CA PRO A 513 -8.65 15.60 32.01
C PRO A 513 -8.76 16.40 33.31
N GLY A 514 -8.02 16.07 34.33
CA GLY A 514 -7.95 16.79 35.58
C GLY A 514 -8.27 15.98 36.86
N GLU A 515 -8.87 14.81 36.74
CA GLU A 515 -8.83 13.84 37.84
C GLU A 515 -7.69 12.85 37.54
N GLU A 516 -6.62 12.89 38.33
CA GLU A 516 -5.65 11.82 38.39
C GLU A 516 -6.34 10.56 38.95
N ILE A 517 -7.11 9.89 38.11
CA ILE A 517 -7.39 8.50 38.33
C ILE A 517 -6.02 7.84 38.12
N ALA A 518 -5.44 7.31 39.20
CA ALA A 518 -4.32 6.39 39.09
C ALA A 518 -4.72 5.31 38.11
N VAL A 519 -4.31 5.47 36.86
CA VAL A 519 -4.44 4.45 35.83
C VAL A 519 -3.61 3.30 36.38
N GLN A 520 -4.28 2.31 37.00
CA GLN A 520 -3.65 1.01 37.10
C GLN A 520 -3.23 0.71 35.66
N GLU A 521 -1.92 0.69 35.41
CA GLU A 521 -1.37 0.10 34.22
C GLU A 521 -1.98 -1.30 34.12
N SER A 522 -3.11 -1.41 33.44
CA SER A 522 -3.61 -2.72 33.07
C SER A 522 -2.50 -3.29 32.21
N ALA A 523 -1.85 -4.35 32.70
CA ALA A 523 -0.90 -5.11 31.91
C ALA A 523 -1.53 -5.27 30.51
N ASP A 524 -0.82 -4.82 29.48
CA ASP A 524 -1.30 -5.00 28.11
C ASP A 524 -1.74 -6.46 27.96
N PRO A 525 -2.96 -6.71 27.49
CA PRO A 525 -3.42 -8.09 27.34
C PRO A 525 -2.43 -8.82 26.46
N VAL A 526 -2.03 -10.01 26.88
CA VAL A 526 -1.19 -10.90 26.08
C VAL A 526 -1.95 -11.16 24.78
N THR A 527 -1.38 -10.73 23.66
CA THR A 527 -1.93 -10.92 22.33
C THR A 527 -1.14 -12.01 21.60
N GLU A 528 -1.67 -12.52 20.47
CA GLU A 528 -0.92 -13.44 19.61
C GLU A 528 0.45 -12.89 19.21
N GLU A 529 0.61 -11.56 19.21
CA GLU A 529 1.86 -10.86 18.91
C GLU A 529 2.93 -11.05 20.00
N ASP A 530 2.55 -11.40 21.21
CA ASP A 530 3.45 -11.62 22.35
C ASP A 530 3.94 -13.08 22.43
N VAL A 531 3.39 -13.98 21.61
CA VAL A 531 3.69 -15.42 21.62
C VAL A 531 4.75 -15.80 20.57
N LEU A 532 5.25 -14.87 19.77
CA LEU A 532 6.36 -15.08 18.83
C LEU A 532 7.69 -15.35 19.51
#